data_05293105a7dd58cc7acd1ffc9b7d73ea
#
_entry.id   05293105a7dd58cc7acd1ffc9b7d73ea
#
_cell.length_a   1.000
_cell.length_b   1.000
_cell.length_c   1.000
_cell.angle_alpha   90.00
_cell.angle_beta   90.00
_cell.angle_gamma   90.00
#
_symmetry.space_group_name_H-M   'P 1'
#
loop_
_entity.id
_entity.type
_entity.pdbx_description
1 polymer ?
#
loop_
_entity_poly.entity_id
_entity_poly.type
_entity_poly.pdbx_seq_one_letter_code
_entity_poly.pdbx_strand_id
1 'polypeptide(L)'
;MARRNQGVDLGMLAGAVVALAMLAGCGKGGDATAQAPAGAKPAMPPAQVGVVTVQLQSVPVMNELPGRLEAFRTAQVRARVAGILQRRLFTEGADVKAGQALFQIDPATYQAALDSALATQARAEANQAQAQALVKRYEPLQSAKAISPQEYLNAQVAERQANADVQSAKAAVQAARINLGYASVTSPIAGRIGRALVTEGALVGQGEVTQLAVVQQVNPLYVNFTQSANEVMKLRQALNSGTLKKAGEQAASIRVVMDDGREYPLSGKLLFSDLTVDTTSGQVSLRAELPNPQGLLLPGMYVRVRLEQAQVDGGFLLPQQAVTRTAQADTVMVVAPDGMVSPRPVKIGGARGNQWVVLGGLKDGEQVMVDGFQKMMNPKAPVKAVPWKAPDVTAMVTPAASSATAASAPSVAASR
;
A
#
# COMPACT_ATOMS: atom_id res chain seq x y z
N MET A 1 44.52 -29.50 19.33
CA MET A 1 44.12 -30.30 20.51
C MET A 1 42.88 -31.04 20.12
N ALA A 2 43.01 -32.23 19.74
CA ALA A 2 42.81 -33.50 20.45
C ALA A 2 41.34 -33.92 20.43
N ARG A 3 41.01 -34.87 19.53
CA ARG A 3 40.86 -36.35 19.74
C ARG A 3 39.52 -36.68 20.42
N ARG A 4 38.68 -37.61 19.98
CA ARG A 4 38.83 -39.01 19.54
C ARG A 4 37.42 -39.52 19.23
N ASN A 5 37.07 -40.17 18.12
CA ASN A 5 37.31 -41.58 17.76
C ASN A 5 36.63 -42.63 18.65
N GLN A 6 35.99 -43.53 17.97
CA GLN A 6 35.69 -44.97 18.18
C GLN A 6 34.19 -45.21 18.05
N GLY A 7 33.64 -46.11 17.24
CA GLY A 7 34.23 -47.27 16.62
C GLY A 7 33.40 -48.48 16.98
N VAL A 8 33.05 -49.29 15.90
CA VAL A 8 33.01 -50.77 15.91
C VAL A 8 31.96 -51.46 16.81
N ASP A 9 31.10 -52.34 16.32
CA ASP A 9 31.21 -53.73 15.87
C ASP A 9 29.83 -54.25 15.42
N LEU A 10 29.63 -54.90 14.30
CA LEU A 10 29.92 -56.28 13.82
C LEU A 10 29.43 -57.44 14.75
N GLY A 11 28.53 -58.20 14.22
CA GLY A 11 28.12 -59.50 14.80
C GLY A 11 26.81 -59.97 14.13
N MET A 12 26.72 -60.62 13.03
CA MET A 12 26.98 -62.02 12.68
C MET A 12 26.33 -63.06 13.60
N LEU A 13 25.47 -63.87 12.98
CA LEU A 13 25.16 -65.31 13.15
C LEU A 13 23.70 -65.56 12.81
N ALA A 14 23.30 -66.19 11.68
CA ALA A 14 23.47 -67.59 11.25
C ALA A 14 22.64 -68.61 12.06
N GLY A 15 21.88 -69.37 11.32
CA GLY A 15 21.36 -70.69 11.81
C GLY A 15 19.87 -70.86 11.46
N ALA A 16 19.60 -71.58 10.48
CA ALA A 16 19.46 -73.03 10.17
C ALA A 16 17.96 -73.43 10.22
N VAL A 17 17.32 -73.78 9.10
CA VAL A 17 17.19 -75.12 8.46
C VAL A 17 16.37 -76.13 9.25
N VAL A 18 15.48 -76.79 8.49
CA VAL A 18 14.84 -78.10 8.64
C VAL A 18 13.33 -78.05 8.61
N ALA A 19 12.64 -78.37 7.55
CA ALA A 19 12.40 -79.56 6.75
C ALA A 19 11.30 -80.48 7.30
N LEU A 20 10.62 -81.07 6.36
CA LEU A 20 9.87 -82.35 6.40
C LEU A 20 8.36 -82.23 6.67
N ALA A 21 7.49 -82.83 5.97
CA ALA A 21 7.36 -83.80 4.91
C ALA A 21 5.88 -84.19 4.81
N MET A 22 5.44 -84.41 3.63
CA MET A 22 4.55 -85.45 3.15
C MET A 22 3.37 -85.92 4.03
N LEU A 23 2.18 -85.89 3.42
CA LEU A 23 1.43 -87.13 3.30
C LEU A 23 0.47 -87.09 2.07
N ALA A 24 0.61 -88.09 1.25
CA ALA A 24 -0.18 -88.37 0.06
C ALA A 24 -1.55 -89.01 0.45
N GLY A 25 -2.56 -88.72 -0.30
CA GLY A 25 -3.86 -89.38 -0.24
C GLY A 25 -4.49 -89.39 -1.61
N CYS A 26 -4.38 -90.50 -2.27
CA CYS A 26 -5.08 -90.87 -3.53
C CYS A 26 -6.58 -91.04 -3.30
N GLY A 27 -7.40 -90.54 -4.18
CA GLY A 27 -8.82 -90.84 -4.28
C GLY A 27 -9.31 -90.65 -5.76
N LYS A 28 -9.53 -91.70 -6.42
CA LYS A 28 -9.93 -91.89 -7.80
C LYS A 28 -11.46 -91.75 -7.95
N GLY A 29 -11.94 -91.03 -8.95
CA GLY A 29 -13.34 -90.99 -9.31
C GLY A 29 -13.58 -89.94 -10.39
N GLY A 30 -13.80 -90.42 -11.63
CA GLY A 30 -14.08 -89.63 -12.80
C GLY A 30 -15.47 -89.03 -12.83
N ASP A 31 -15.61 -87.92 -13.53
CA ASP A 31 -16.65 -87.75 -14.52
C ASP A 31 -16.35 -86.47 -15.33
N ALA A 32 -16.45 -86.61 -16.61
CA ALA A 32 -16.32 -85.54 -17.59
C ALA A 32 -17.53 -84.60 -17.50
N THR A 33 -17.28 -83.34 -17.17
CA THR A 33 -18.23 -82.28 -17.44
C THR A 33 -17.56 -81.14 -18.15
N ALA A 34 -18.18 -80.67 -19.18
CA ALA A 34 -17.78 -79.71 -20.16
C ALA A 34 -17.22 -78.38 -19.56
N GLN A 35 -16.07 -77.98 -20.06
CA GLN A 35 -15.47 -76.68 -19.84
C GLN A 35 -16.34 -75.57 -20.50
N ALA A 36 -17.15 -74.88 -19.72
CA ALA A 36 -17.78 -73.64 -20.14
C ALA A 36 -16.68 -72.54 -20.32
N PRO A 37 -16.75 -71.75 -21.39
CA PRO A 37 -15.76 -70.69 -21.57
C PRO A 37 -15.83 -69.69 -20.40
N ALA A 38 -14.65 -69.39 -19.80
CA ALA A 38 -14.48 -68.41 -18.71
C ALA A 38 -15.17 -67.09 -19.10
N GLY A 39 -16.26 -66.82 -18.41
CA GLY A 39 -17.01 -65.55 -18.60
C GLY A 39 -16.06 -64.35 -18.48
N ALA A 40 -16.05 -63.53 -19.52
CA ALA A 40 -15.46 -62.22 -19.51
C ALA A 40 -16.03 -61.47 -18.30
N LYS A 41 -15.17 -61.05 -17.35
CA LYS A 41 -15.58 -60.13 -16.28
C LYS A 41 -16.33 -58.98 -16.89
N PRO A 42 -17.55 -58.61 -16.43
CA PRO A 42 -18.26 -57.47 -16.95
C PRO A 42 -17.35 -56.26 -16.83
N ALA A 43 -17.02 -55.62 -17.95
CA ALA A 43 -16.26 -54.38 -17.98
C ALA A 43 -17.02 -53.35 -17.16
N MET A 44 -16.49 -52.96 -16.04
CA MET A 44 -17.07 -51.88 -15.24
C MET A 44 -17.18 -50.66 -16.14
N PRO A 45 -18.32 -49.95 -16.13
CA PRO A 45 -18.46 -48.74 -16.93
C PRO A 45 -17.36 -47.75 -16.59
N PRO A 46 -16.79 -47.03 -17.58
CA PRO A 46 -15.68 -46.09 -17.34
C PRO A 46 -16.09 -45.03 -16.32
N ALA A 47 -15.21 -44.75 -15.36
CA ALA A 47 -15.44 -43.79 -14.32
C ALA A 47 -15.69 -42.41 -14.94
N GLN A 48 -16.78 -41.75 -14.53
CA GLN A 48 -17.06 -40.37 -14.98
C GLN A 48 -16.22 -39.39 -14.16
N VAL A 49 -15.47 -38.52 -14.85
CA VAL A 49 -14.61 -37.51 -14.28
C VAL A 49 -14.98 -36.14 -14.83
N GLY A 50 -15.00 -35.12 -13.95
CA GLY A 50 -15.21 -33.73 -14.33
C GLY A 50 -13.95 -33.15 -14.98
N VAL A 51 -14.05 -32.63 -16.18
CA VAL A 51 -12.95 -32.04 -16.92
C VAL A 51 -13.23 -30.58 -17.30
N VAL A 52 -12.18 -29.78 -17.38
CA VAL A 52 -12.17 -28.41 -17.94
C VAL A 52 -11.28 -28.43 -19.17
N THR A 53 -11.82 -27.96 -20.30
CA THR A 53 -11.00 -27.73 -21.50
C THR A 53 -10.25 -26.43 -21.31
N VAL A 54 -8.92 -26.47 -21.33
CA VAL A 54 -8.07 -25.31 -21.16
C VAL A 54 -8.00 -24.48 -22.44
N GLN A 55 -8.08 -23.17 -22.30
CA GLN A 55 -7.94 -22.22 -23.40
C GLN A 55 -6.81 -21.27 -23.12
N LEU A 56 -6.03 -21.00 -24.14
CA LEU A 56 -4.95 -20.05 -24.10
C LEU A 56 -5.52 -18.64 -23.97
N GLN A 57 -5.15 -17.92 -22.90
CA GLN A 57 -5.61 -16.56 -22.69
C GLN A 57 -4.50 -15.68 -22.11
N SER A 58 -4.61 -14.38 -22.34
CA SER A 58 -3.73 -13.41 -21.67
C SER A 58 -4.17 -13.24 -20.23
N VAL A 59 -3.30 -13.57 -19.30
CA VAL A 59 -3.59 -13.51 -17.86
C VAL A 59 -2.72 -12.46 -17.21
N PRO A 60 -3.30 -11.43 -16.54
CA PRO A 60 -2.53 -10.47 -15.78
C PRO A 60 -1.90 -11.14 -14.56
N VAL A 61 -0.61 -10.91 -14.37
CA VAL A 61 0.12 -11.30 -13.15
C VAL A 61 -0.07 -10.19 -12.12
N MET A 62 -0.87 -10.48 -11.11
CA MET A 62 -1.14 -9.56 -10.00
C MET A 62 -0.36 -9.99 -8.77
N ASN A 63 0.40 -9.06 -8.21
CA ASN A 63 1.00 -9.22 -6.88
C ASN A 63 0.20 -8.41 -5.87
N GLU A 64 -0.10 -9.04 -4.73
CA GLU A 64 -0.74 -8.38 -3.60
C GLU A 64 0.33 -8.08 -2.54
N LEU A 65 0.58 -6.79 -2.31
CA LEU A 65 1.65 -6.29 -1.47
C LEU A 65 1.07 -5.51 -0.29
N PRO A 66 1.63 -5.66 0.92
CA PRO A 66 1.23 -4.85 2.06
C PRO A 66 1.63 -3.40 1.86
N GLY A 67 0.73 -2.48 2.18
CA GLY A 67 0.96 -1.05 2.04
C GLY A 67 0.34 -0.24 3.16
N ARG A 68 0.75 1.02 3.25
CA ARG A 68 0.20 2.00 4.18
C ARG A 68 -0.09 3.32 3.47
N LEU A 69 -1.23 3.90 3.79
CA LEU A 69 -1.64 5.20 3.28
C LEU A 69 -0.89 6.32 4.00
N GLU A 70 -0.49 7.33 3.25
CA GLU A 70 0.16 8.54 3.75
C GLU A 70 -0.51 9.77 3.15
N ALA A 71 -0.58 10.86 3.92
CA ALA A 71 -1.08 12.13 3.39
C ALA A 71 -0.18 12.63 2.25
N PHE A 72 -0.78 13.20 1.21
CA PHE A 72 -0.04 13.80 0.10
C PHE A 72 0.89 14.91 0.57
N ARG A 73 0.41 15.73 1.51
CA ARG A 73 1.21 16.74 2.22
C ARG A 73 0.78 16.78 3.68
N THR A 74 1.75 16.96 4.56
CA THR A 74 1.51 17.19 5.99
C THR A 74 2.21 18.47 6.38
N ALA A 75 1.46 19.41 6.93
CA ALA A 75 1.99 20.67 7.44
C ALA A 75 1.76 20.77 8.94
N GLN A 76 2.84 20.94 9.68
CA GLN A 76 2.77 21.25 11.09
C GLN A 76 2.59 22.76 11.24
N VAL A 77 1.45 23.17 11.78
CA VAL A 77 1.17 24.57 12.10
C VAL A 77 1.85 24.89 13.42
N ARG A 78 2.78 25.83 13.40
CA ARG A 78 3.59 26.20 14.56
C ARG A 78 3.55 27.71 14.82
N ALA A 79 3.63 28.11 16.09
CA ALA A 79 3.77 29.50 16.47
C ALA A 79 5.13 30.05 16.01
N ARG A 80 5.13 31.20 15.33
CA ARG A 80 6.36 31.89 14.87
C ARG A 80 6.78 33.05 15.78
N VAL A 81 5.85 33.50 16.64
CA VAL A 81 6.06 34.56 17.62
C VAL A 81 5.54 34.10 18.97
N ALA A 82 6.11 34.63 20.04
CA ALA A 82 5.70 34.30 21.39
C ALA A 82 4.46 35.10 21.81
N GLY A 83 3.57 34.49 22.58
CA GLY A 83 2.40 35.19 23.13
C GLY A 83 1.33 34.23 23.63
N ILE A 84 0.29 34.81 24.21
CA ILE A 84 -0.87 34.03 24.69
C ILE A 84 -1.79 33.74 23.52
N LEU A 85 -2.20 32.47 23.38
CA LEU A 85 -3.19 32.07 22.41
C LEU A 85 -4.58 32.59 22.82
N GLN A 86 -5.13 33.52 22.07
CA GLN A 86 -6.42 34.14 22.41
C GLN A 86 -7.61 33.31 21.93
N ARG A 87 -7.56 32.85 20.70
CA ARG A 87 -8.71 32.18 20.06
C ARG A 87 -8.27 31.16 19.04
N ARG A 88 -9.08 30.10 18.91
CA ARG A 88 -9.07 29.16 17.81
C ARG A 88 -10.18 29.55 16.80
N LEU A 89 -9.85 29.62 15.51
CA LEU A 89 -10.73 30.12 14.46
C LEU A 89 -11.21 29.01 13.50
N PHE A 90 -11.06 27.76 13.88
CA PHE A 90 -11.49 26.60 13.07
C PHE A 90 -12.19 25.55 13.92
N THR A 91 -12.94 24.66 13.26
CA THR A 91 -13.48 23.45 13.85
C THR A 91 -12.52 22.29 13.60
N GLU A 92 -12.23 21.50 14.64
CA GLU A 92 -11.38 20.32 14.52
C GLU A 92 -11.96 19.31 13.54
N GLY A 93 -11.10 18.70 12.71
CA GLY A 93 -11.53 17.78 11.65
C GLY A 93 -12.13 18.42 10.40
N ALA A 94 -12.28 19.76 10.37
CA ALA A 94 -12.80 20.46 9.20
C ALA A 94 -11.75 20.61 8.10
N ASP A 95 -12.21 20.86 6.87
CA ASP A 95 -11.35 21.22 5.76
C ASP A 95 -11.02 22.71 5.81
N VAL A 96 -9.73 23.05 5.66
CA VAL A 96 -9.21 24.41 5.68
C VAL A 96 -8.50 24.75 4.37
N LYS A 97 -8.54 26.04 4.00
CA LYS A 97 -7.86 26.56 2.81
C LYS A 97 -6.45 27.05 3.17
N ALA A 98 -5.54 27.04 2.20
CA ALA A 98 -4.24 27.70 2.36
C ALA A 98 -4.45 29.20 2.65
N GLY A 99 -3.71 29.73 3.63
CA GLY A 99 -3.86 31.13 4.09
C GLY A 99 -5.02 31.38 5.06
N GLN A 100 -5.90 30.41 5.31
CA GLN A 100 -6.99 30.55 6.28
C GLN A 100 -6.42 30.73 7.69
N ALA A 101 -6.93 31.74 8.43
CA ALA A 101 -6.57 31.95 9.83
C ALA A 101 -7.07 30.79 10.70
N LEU A 102 -6.17 30.24 11.49
CA LEU A 102 -6.43 29.09 12.36
C LEU A 102 -6.41 29.47 13.83
N PHE A 103 -5.43 30.28 14.22
CA PHE A 103 -5.27 30.74 15.60
C PHE A 103 -4.93 32.21 15.63
N GLN A 104 -5.32 32.85 16.71
CA GLN A 104 -4.96 34.25 17.05
C GLN A 104 -4.13 34.27 18.32
N ILE A 105 -2.88 34.68 18.19
CA ILE A 105 -2.00 35.03 19.32
C ILE A 105 -2.27 36.49 19.68
N ASP A 106 -2.12 36.85 20.92
CA ASP A 106 -2.34 38.24 21.38
C ASP A 106 -1.47 39.25 20.57
N PRO A 107 -2.09 40.12 19.78
CA PRO A 107 -1.37 41.05 18.92
C PRO A 107 -0.94 42.34 19.63
N ALA A 108 -1.38 42.56 20.86
CA ALA A 108 -1.24 43.90 21.52
C ALA A 108 0.21 44.38 21.62
N THR A 109 1.14 43.53 22.01
CA THR A 109 2.56 43.86 22.11
C THR A 109 3.19 44.11 20.73
N TYR A 110 2.79 43.39 19.71
CA TYR A 110 3.29 43.56 18.34
C TYR A 110 2.69 44.79 17.66
N GLN A 111 1.43 45.13 17.97
CA GLN A 111 0.81 46.36 17.50
C GLN A 111 1.53 47.57 18.12
N ALA A 112 1.80 47.58 19.42
CA ALA A 112 2.53 48.66 20.08
C ALA A 112 3.96 48.82 19.51
N ALA A 113 4.63 47.71 19.19
CA ALA A 113 5.94 47.74 18.53
C ALA A 113 5.88 48.35 17.12
N LEU A 114 4.84 48.02 16.36
CA LEU A 114 4.61 48.62 15.04
C LEU A 114 4.35 50.12 15.13
N ASP A 115 3.50 50.53 16.05
CA ASP A 115 3.17 51.93 16.25
C ASP A 115 4.43 52.75 16.66
N SER A 116 5.29 52.21 17.52
CA SER A 116 6.59 52.79 17.90
C SER A 116 7.53 52.93 16.69
N ALA A 117 7.60 51.89 15.85
CA ALA A 117 8.43 51.92 14.64
C ALA A 117 7.90 52.96 13.61
N LEU A 118 6.57 53.08 13.45
CA LEU A 118 5.94 54.09 12.59
C LEU A 118 6.25 55.52 13.10
N ALA A 119 6.20 55.78 14.42
CA ALA A 119 6.58 57.05 14.98
C ALA A 119 8.06 57.41 14.72
N THR A 120 8.93 56.40 14.81
CA THR A 120 10.36 56.57 14.49
C THR A 120 10.59 56.90 13.02
N GLN A 121 9.87 56.21 12.12
CA GLN A 121 9.90 56.50 10.67
C GLN A 121 9.44 57.94 10.39
N ALA A 122 8.32 58.37 10.96
CA ALA A 122 7.82 59.73 10.79
C ALA A 122 8.82 60.81 11.24
N ARG A 123 9.51 60.57 12.36
CA ARG A 123 10.59 61.47 12.82
C ARG A 123 11.76 61.50 11.83
N ALA A 124 12.20 60.34 11.32
CA ALA A 124 13.28 60.25 10.33
C ALA A 124 12.90 60.97 9.03
N GLU A 125 11.67 60.84 8.57
CA GLU A 125 11.15 61.53 7.39
C GLU A 125 11.08 63.05 7.57
N ALA A 126 10.70 63.53 8.74
CA ALA A 126 10.75 64.96 9.06
C ALA A 126 12.20 65.52 9.05
N ASN A 127 13.17 64.80 9.61
CA ASN A 127 14.57 65.19 9.55
C ASN A 127 15.11 65.18 8.12
N GLN A 128 14.73 64.17 7.30
CA GLN A 128 15.06 64.12 5.88
C GLN A 128 14.54 65.34 5.13
N ALA A 129 13.25 65.70 5.32
CA ALA A 129 12.65 66.84 4.71
C ALA A 129 13.38 68.14 5.10
N GLN A 130 13.80 68.30 6.38
CA GLN A 130 14.57 69.46 6.82
C GLN A 130 15.96 69.49 6.13
N ALA A 131 16.69 68.38 6.07
CA ALA A 131 18.01 68.27 5.42
C ALA A 131 17.92 68.60 3.90
N GLN A 132 16.91 68.05 3.22
CA GLN A 132 16.63 68.32 1.79
C GLN A 132 16.32 69.81 1.58
N ALA A 133 15.50 70.42 2.42
CA ALA A 133 15.19 71.85 2.32
C ALA A 133 16.46 72.72 2.52
N LEU A 134 17.40 72.30 3.40
CA LEU A 134 18.66 72.99 3.61
C LEU A 134 19.55 72.88 2.36
N VAL A 135 19.74 71.71 1.78
CA VAL A 135 20.51 71.52 0.54
C VAL A 135 19.94 72.36 -0.58
N LYS A 136 18.61 72.28 -0.76
CA LYS A 136 17.89 73.04 -1.79
C LYS A 136 18.04 74.57 -1.60
N ARG A 137 18.12 75.03 -0.39
CA ARG A 137 18.40 76.45 -0.06
C ARG A 137 19.84 76.83 -0.38
N TYR A 138 20.81 75.96 -0.08
CA TYR A 138 22.25 76.24 -0.23
C TYR A 138 22.74 76.09 -1.69
N GLU A 139 22.06 75.32 -2.52
CA GLU A 139 22.40 75.11 -3.93
C GLU A 139 22.57 76.43 -4.72
N PRO A 140 21.57 77.39 -4.75
CA PRO A 140 21.76 78.64 -5.42
C PRO A 140 22.78 79.58 -4.73
N LEU A 141 22.91 79.49 -3.40
CA LEU A 141 23.90 80.30 -2.67
C LEU A 141 25.33 79.88 -2.96
N GLN A 142 25.58 78.60 -3.10
CA GLN A 142 26.86 78.03 -3.50
C GLN A 142 27.23 78.45 -4.95
N SER A 143 26.26 78.46 -5.88
CA SER A 143 26.44 78.90 -7.25
C SER A 143 26.78 80.38 -7.32
N ALA A 144 26.19 81.19 -6.43
CA ALA A 144 26.45 82.64 -6.27
C ALA A 144 27.75 82.90 -5.45
N LYS A 145 28.49 81.85 -5.00
CA LYS A 145 29.67 81.97 -4.10
C LYS A 145 29.37 82.68 -2.78
N ALA A 146 28.10 82.62 -2.31
CA ALA A 146 27.67 83.27 -1.07
C ALA A 146 27.88 82.37 0.16
N ILE A 147 28.19 81.07 0.00
CA ILE A 147 28.57 80.16 1.07
C ILE A 147 29.85 79.41 0.71
N SER A 148 30.50 78.80 1.71
CA SER A 148 31.70 77.98 1.47
C SER A 148 31.34 76.61 0.82
N PRO A 149 32.19 76.08 -0.07
CA PRO A 149 32.01 74.75 -0.60
C PRO A 149 31.89 73.67 0.50
N GLN A 150 32.54 73.85 1.63
CA GLN A 150 32.48 72.93 2.79
C GLN A 150 31.10 72.93 3.44
N GLU A 151 30.45 74.11 3.59
CA GLU A 151 29.10 74.17 4.15
C GLU A 151 28.07 73.50 3.28
N TYR A 152 28.16 73.65 1.96
CA TYR A 152 27.29 72.93 1.01
C TYR A 152 27.51 71.41 1.05
N LEU A 153 28.81 70.99 1.08
CA LEU A 153 29.16 69.58 1.23
C LEU A 153 28.60 69.00 2.54
N ASN A 154 28.73 69.70 3.67
CA ASN A 154 28.18 69.28 4.96
C ASN A 154 26.65 69.10 4.88
N ALA A 155 25.91 69.99 4.21
CA ALA A 155 24.48 69.88 4.02
C ALA A 155 24.11 68.66 3.16
N GLN A 156 24.88 68.37 2.07
CA GLN A 156 24.68 67.16 1.27
C GLN A 156 24.96 65.89 2.04
N VAL A 157 25.98 65.86 2.89
CA VAL A 157 26.28 64.71 3.75
C VAL A 157 25.15 64.50 4.77
N ALA A 158 24.62 65.57 5.39
CA ALA A 158 23.48 65.51 6.30
C ALA A 158 22.22 64.98 5.60
N GLU A 159 21.96 65.40 4.35
CA GLU A 159 20.85 64.85 3.56
C GLU A 159 21.02 63.36 3.30
N ARG A 160 22.21 62.91 2.85
CA ARG A 160 22.48 61.48 2.62
C ARG A 160 22.34 60.67 3.92
N GLN A 161 22.80 61.21 5.07
CA GLN A 161 22.61 60.59 6.36
C GLN A 161 21.13 60.46 6.71
N ALA A 162 20.35 61.54 6.58
CA ALA A 162 18.90 61.51 6.84
C ALA A 162 18.15 60.54 5.87
N ASN A 163 18.58 60.45 4.62
CA ASN A 163 18.06 59.45 3.69
C ASN A 163 18.31 58.01 4.17
N ALA A 164 19.52 57.71 4.68
CA ALA A 164 19.87 56.43 5.24
C ALA A 164 19.07 56.08 6.50
N ASP A 165 18.84 57.08 7.36
CA ASP A 165 18.01 56.96 8.58
C ASP A 165 16.56 56.59 8.24
N VAL A 166 15.97 57.22 7.21
CA VAL A 166 14.63 56.86 6.72
C VAL A 166 14.58 55.41 6.19
N GLN A 167 15.59 54.95 5.45
CA GLN A 167 15.63 53.56 4.98
C GLN A 167 15.73 52.59 6.14
N SER A 168 16.55 52.89 7.16
CA SER A 168 16.66 52.10 8.40
C SER A 168 15.32 52.04 9.15
N ALA A 169 14.64 53.17 9.31
CA ALA A 169 13.33 53.22 9.97
C ALA A 169 12.24 52.46 9.21
N LYS A 170 12.24 52.52 7.86
CA LYS A 170 11.33 51.73 7.01
C LYS A 170 11.57 50.25 7.18
N ALA A 171 12.82 49.80 7.27
CA ALA A 171 13.16 48.42 7.54
C ALA A 171 12.64 47.95 8.91
N ALA A 172 12.75 48.78 9.94
CA ALA A 172 12.23 48.51 11.29
C ALA A 172 10.67 48.38 11.27
N VAL A 173 9.96 49.26 10.56
CA VAL A 173 8.50 49.15 10.38
C VAL A 173 8.14 47.86 9.69
N GLN A 174 8.85 47.48 8.65
CA GLN A 174 8.58 46.21 7.93
C GLN A 174 8.80 45.00 8.86
N ALA A 175 9.84 44.99 9.66
CA ALA A 175 10.09 43.91 10.64
C ALA A 175 8.97 43.81 11.68
N ALA A 176 8.52 44.94 12.23
CA ALA A 176 7.41 44.99 13.18
C ALA A 176 6.09 44.53 12.56
N ARG A 177 5.83 44.90 11.31
CA ARG A 177 4.63 44.45 10.55
C ARG A 177 4.64 42.94 10.29
N ILE A 178 5.78 42.37 9.96
CA ILE A 178 5.94 40.92 9.79
C ILE A 178 5.65 40.19 11.11
N ASN A 179 6.20 40.67 12.23
CA ASN A 179 5.95 40.07 13.53
C ASN A 179 4.48 40.16 13.97
N LEU A 180 3.82 41.27 13.71
CA LEU A 180 2.37 41.42 13.92
C LEU A 180 1.58 40.43 13.03
N GLY A 181 1.99 40.25 11.77
CA GLY A 181 1.38 39.28 10.87
C GLY A 181 1.49 37.84 11.37
N TYR A 182 2.58 37.52 12.07
CA TYR A 182 2.76 36.18 12.66
C TYR A 182 1.89 35.93 13.90
N ALA A 183 1.31 36.94 14.50
CA ALA A 183 0.31 36.78 15.55
C ALA A 183 -1.00 36.17 15.04
N SER A 184 -1.28 36.32 13.76
CA SER A 184 -2.34 35.56 13.08
C SER A 184 -1.76 34.33 12.40
N VAL A 185 -1.95 33.16 13.02
CA VAL A 185 -1.41 31.89 12.53
C VAL A 185 -2.32 31.33 11.47
N THR A 186 -1.80 31.16 10.25
CA THR A 186 -2.56 30.70 9.09
C THR A 186 -2.13 29.29 8.65
N SER A 187 -3.00 28.58 7.91
CA SER A 187 -2.68 27.30 7.30
C SER A 187 -1.72 27.47 6.11
N PRO A 188 -0.59 26.76 6.08
CA PRO A 188 0.33 26.81 4.94
C PRO A 188 -0.15 26.03 3.71
N ILE A 189 -1.07 25.07 3.88
CA ILE A 189 -1.65 24.23 2.82
C ILE A 189 -3.17 24.12 2.97
N ALA A 190 -3.84 23.79 1.91
CA ALA A 190 -5.23 23.33 1.96
C ALA A 190 -5.28 21.85 2.37
N GLY A 191 -6.25 21.47 3.19
CA GLY A 191 -6.42 20.08 3.64
C GLY A 191 -7.28 20.00 4.89
N ARG A 192 -7.34 18.82 5.49
CA ARG A 192 -8.08 18.57 6.73
C ARG A 192 -7.20 18.89 7.94
N ILE A 193 -7.70 19.73 8.83
CA ILE A 193 -7.01 20.07 10.06
C ILE A 193 -7.34 19.03 11.14
N GLY A 194 -6.33 18.62 11.89
CA GLY A 194 -6.50 17.74 13.05
C GLY A 194 -7.01 18.49 14.28
N ARG A 195 -6.85 17.88 15.44
CA ARG A 195 -7.15 18.51 16.73
C ARG A 195 -6.17 19.64 17.03
N ALA A 196 -6.59 20.61 17.81
CA ALA A 196 -5.69 21.57 18.45
C ALA A 196 -4.81 20.86 19.49
N LEU A 197 -3.50 21.15 19.47
CA LEU A 197 -2.53 20.58 20.41
C LEU A 197 -2.31 21.48 21.63
N VAL A 198 -2.84 22.68 21.57
CA VAL A 198 -2.79 23.69 22.64
C VAL A 198 -4.18 24.29 22.83
N THR A 199 -4.47 24.74 24.04
CA THR A 199 -5.74 25.37 24.41
C THR A 199 -5.61 26.89 24.43
N GLU A 200 -6.71 27.60 24.34
CA GLU A 200 -6.78 29.03 24.52
C GLU A 200 -6.29 29.42 25.94
N GLY A 201 -5.58 30.52 26.05
CA GLY A 201 -4.88 30.94 27.26
C GLY A 201 -3.46 30.39 27.41
N ALA A 202 -3.04 29.42 26.59
CA ALA A 202 -1.68 28.90 26.64
C ALA A 202 -0.65 29.90 26.11
N LEU A 203 0.52 29.95 26.74
CA LEU A 203 1.69 30.66 26.22
C LEU A 203 2.38 29.82 25.17
N VAL A 204 2.52 30.35 23.97
CA VAL A 204 3.13 29.68 22.82
C VAL A 204 4.33 30.41 22.26
N GLY A 205 5.20 29.74 21.53
CA GLY A 205 6.34 30.36 20.83
C GLY A 205 7.49 30.83 21.73
N GLN A 206 7.52 30.44 23.00
CA GLN A 206 8.60 30.79 23.93
C GLN A 206 9.51 29.57 24.15
N GLY A 207 10.81 29.72 23.92
CA GLY A 207 11.78 28.63 24.01
C GLY A 207 11.76 27.70 22.80
N GLU A 208 10.90 26.69 22.81
CA GLU A 208 10.72 25.81 21.68
C GLU A 208 9.56 26.23 20.75
N VAL A 209 9.70 25.90 19.48
CA VAL A 209 8.65 26.20 18.48
C VAL A 209 7.42 25.33 18.73
N THR A 210 6.44 25.91 19.44
CA THR A 210 5.23 25.21 19.85
C THR A 210 4.39 24.77 18.64
N GLN A 211 4.10 23.48 18.54
CA GLN A 211 3.18 22.94 17.55
C GLN A 211 1.74 23.17 17.98
N LEU A 212 0.94 23.79 17.13
CA LEU A 212 -0.45 24.18 17.41
C LEU A 212 -1.46 23.20 16.84
N ALA A 213 -1.24 22.74 15.61
CA ALA A 213 -2.07 21.78 14.91
C ALA A 213 -1.31 21.10 13.76
N VAL A 214 -1.92 20.09 13.16
CA VAL A 214 -1.44 19.46 11.93
C VAL A 214 -2.53 19.58 10.86
N VAL A 215 -2.15 20.02 9.67
CA VAL A 215 -3.01 20.03 8.49
C VAL A 215 -2.50 18.98 7.52
N GLN A 216 -3.39 18.10 7.07
CA GLN A 216 -3.07 17.02 6.14
C GLN A 216 -3.90 17.14 4.87
N GLN A 217 -3.24 17.07 3.74
CA GLN A 217 -3.91 16.96 2.45
C GLN A 217 -4.21 15.47 2.21
N VAL A 218 -5.51 15.14 2.25
CA VAL A 218 -6.01 13.75 2.16
C VAL A 218 -6.53 13.37 0.77
N ASN A 219 -6.48 14.30 -0.18
CA ASN A 219 -6.82 14.06 -1.59
C ASN A 219 -5.83 14.82 -2.49
N PRO A 220 -5.05 14.12 -3.32
CA PRO A 220 -4.89 12.66 -3.31
C PRO A 220 -4.18 12.13 -2.04
N LEU A 221 -4.04 10.81 -1.93
CA LEU A 221 -3.19 10.14 -0.92
C LEU A 221 -1.99 9.48 -1.59
N TYR A 222 -0.94 9.27 -0.84
CA TYR A 222 0.11 8.32 -1.20
C TYR A 222 -0.17 6.95 -0.60
N VAL A 223 0.20 5.92 -1.35
CA VAL A 223 0.27 4.55 -0.88
C VAL A 223 1.73 4.13 -0.94
N ASN A 224 2.33 3.87 0.21
CA ASN A 224 3.68 3.32 0.30
C ASN A 224 3.57 1.82 0.53
N PHE A 225 4.27 1.03 -0.27
CA PHE A 225 4.31 -0.42 -0.17
C PHE A 225 5.70 -0.92 -0.56
N THR A 226 6.02 -2.14 -0.12
CA THR A 226 7.36 -2.70 -0.33
C THR A 226 7.28 -3.99 -1.12
N GLN A 227 8.32 -4.25 -1.91
CA GLN A 227 8.48 -5.48 -2.67
C GLN A 227 9.91 -6.00 -2.53
N SER A 228 10.09 -7.32 -2.52
CA SER A 228 11.41 -7.93 -2.48
C SER A 228 12.24 -7.53 -3.71
N ALA A 229 13.50 -7.11 -3.49
CA ALA A 229 14.42 -6.77 -4.56
C ALA A 229 14.61 -7.93 -5.55
N ASN A 230 14.62 -9.19 -5.06
CA ASN A 230 14.72 -10.38 -5.91
C ASN A 230 13.52 -10.52 -6.85
N GLU A 231 12.31 -10.21 -6.39
CA GLU A 231 11.11 -10.26 -7.23
C GLU A 231 11.14 -9.17 -8.30
N VAL A 232 11.55 -7.96 -7.92
CA VAL A 232 11.71 -6.84 -8.87
C VAL A 232 12.75 -7.20 -9.95
N MET A 233 13.86 -7.80 -9.56
CA MET A 233 14.90 -8.24 -10.52
C MET A 233 14.40 -9.35 -11.44
N LYS A 234 13.71 -10.38 -10.92
CA LYS A 234 13.08 -11.43 -11.73
C LYS A 234 12.08 -10.87 -12.72
N LEU A 235 11.24 -9.92 -12.27
CA LEU A 235 10.27 -9.25 -13.14
C LEU A 235 10.96 -8.47 -14.27
N ARG A 236 12.00 -7.68 -13.96
CA ARG A 236 12.79 -6.97 -14.96
C ARG A 236 13.44 -7.92 -15.98
N GLN A 237 13.99 -9.04 -15.51
CA GLN A 237 14.60 -10.04 -16.37
C GLN A 237 13.55 -10.70 -17.28
N ALA A 238 12.38 -11.04 -16.78
CA ALA A 238 11.26 -11.62 -17.54
C ALA A 238 10.68 -10.64 -18.58
N LEU A 239 10.63 -9.34 -18.26
CA LEU A 239 10.25 -8.29 -19.21
C LEU A 239 11.31 -8.10 -20.31
N ASN A 240 12.60 -8.12 -19.96
CA ASN A 240 13.71 -7.97 -20.93
C ASN A 240 13.84 -9.18 -21.84
N SER A 241 13.53 -10.40 -21.36
CA SER A 241 13.53 -11.62 -22.17
C SER A 241 12.28 -11.78 -23.04
N GLY A 242 11.32 -10.87 -22.96
CA GLY A 242 10.04 -10.94 -23.70
C GLY A 242 9.08 -12.01 -23.21
N THR A 243 9.40 -12.68 -22.09
CA THR A 243 8.51 -13.70 -21.48
C THR A 243 7.26 -13.04 -20.90
N LEU A 244 7.36 -11.78 -20.48
CA LEU A 244 6.27 -10.98 -19.96
C LEU A 244 6.15 -9.69 -20.78
N LYS A 245 4.92 -9.22 -20.98
CA LYS A 245 4.65 -7.90 -21.55
C LYS A 245 4.32 -6.91 -20.44
N LYS A 246 4.70 -5.64 -20.62
CA LYS A 246 4.26 -4.59 -19.70
C LYS A 246 2.74 -4.46 -19.71
N ALA A 247 2.14 -4.30 -18.55
CA ALA A 247 0.73 -3.98 -18.42
C ALA A 247 0.48 -2.51 -18.76
N GLY A 248 0.38 -2.19 -20.06
CA GLY A 248 0.10 -0.84 -20.58
C GLY A 248 1.35 0.00 -20.91
N GLU A 249 1.17 1.04 -21.71
CA GLU A 249 2.22 1.98 -22.15
C GLU A 249 2.55 3.07 -21.12
N GLN A 250 1.66 3.31 -20.16
CA GLN A 250 1.82 4.31 -19.11
C GLN A 250 2.11 3.67 -17.76
N ALA A 251 2.41 4.51 -16.74
CA ALA A 251 2.73 4.07 -15.39
C ALA A 251 1.76 2.98 -14.89
N ALA A 252 2.32 1.92 -14.30
CA ALA A 252 1.53 0.79 -13.80
C ALA A 252 0.38 1.26 -12.90
N SER A 253 -0.81 0.76 -13.17
CA SER A 253 -2.00 0.99 -12.36
C SER A 253 -1.95 0.12 -11.11
N ILE A 254 -2.36 0.68 -9.99
CA ILE A 254 -2.56 -0.07 -8.75
C ILE A 254 -4.03 -0.07 -8.35
N ARG A 255 -4.46 -1.14 -7.71
CA ARG A 255 -5.74 -1.23 -7.01
C ARG A 255 -5.50 -1.44 -5.53
N VAL A 256 -6.32 -0.81 -4.73
CA VAL A 256 -6.20 -0.87 -3.27
C VAL A 256 -7.34 -1.71 -2.72
N VAL A 257 -7.00 -2.69 -1.89
CA VAL A 257 -7.93 -3.51 -1.13
C VAL A 257 -7.84 -3.08 0.32
N MET A 258 -8.96 -2.68 0.88
CA MET A 258 -9.07 -2.29 2.28
C MET A 258 -8.99 -3.52 3.20
N ASP A 259 -8.82 -3.29 4.49
CA ASP A 259 -8.69 -4.37 5.48
C ASP A 259 -9.94 -5.27 5.57
N ASP A 260 -11.11 -4.72 5.28
CA ASP A 260 -12.37 -5.47 5.21
C ASP A 260 -12.52 -6.34 3.94
N GLY A 261 -11.51 -6.39 3.09
CA GLY A 261 -11.49 -7.15 1.85
C GLY A 261 -12.16 -6.48 0.66
N ARG A 262 -12.79 -5.31 0.83
CA ARG A 262 -13.39 -4.56 -0.28
C ARG A 262 -12.32 -3.84 -1.08
N GLU A 263 -12.45 -3.89 -2.38
CA GLU A 263 -11.60 -3.14 -3.31
C GLU A 263 -12.07 -1.68 -3.40
N TYR A 264 -11.13 -0.75 -3.29
CA TYR A 264 -11.41 0.67 -3.46
C TYR A 264 -11.73 0.96 -4.93
N PRO A 265 -12.81 1.71 -5.23
CA PRO A 265 -13.33 1.84 -6.61
C PRO A 265 -12.41 2.60 -7.56
N LEU A 266 -11.53 3.46 -7.03
CA LEU A 266 -10.61 4.26 -7.86
C LEU A 266 -9.23 3.60 -7.89
N SER A 267 -8.64 3.54 -9.09
CA SER A 267 -7.27 3.06 -9.27
C SER A 267 -6.26 4.16 -8.97
N GLY A 268 -5.13 3.77 -8.41
CA GLY A 268 -3.99 4.64 -8.21
C GLY A 268 -2.96 4.50 -9.33
N LYS A 269 -2.05 5.47 -9.39
CA LYS A 269 -0.96 5.54 -10.36
C LYS A 269 0.36 5.30 -9.63
N LEU A 270 1.13 4.31 -10.05
CA LEU A 270 2.49 4.10 -9.55
C LEU A 270 3.38 5.29 -9.98
N LEU A 271 3.98 5.97 -9.01
CA LEU A 271 4.82 7.13 -9.30
C LEU A 271 6.26 6.72 -9.56
N PHE A 272 6.84 6.03 -8.61
CA PHE A 272 8.22 5.55 -8.71
C PHE A 272 8.44 4.34 -7.79
N SER A 273 9.52 3.61 -8.08
CA SER A 273 10.14 2.70 -7.14
C SER A 273 11.44 3.34 -6.66
N ASP A 274 11.71 3.24 -5.38
CA ASP A 274 13.00 3.70 -4.85
C ASP A 274 14.15 3.02 -5.60
N LEU A 275 15.23 3.74 -5.82
CA LEU A 275 16.44 3.20 -6.45
C LEU A 275 17.31 2.43 -5.46
N THR A 276 17.00 2.57 -4.16
CA THR A 276 17.78 2.01 -3.06
C THR A 276 17.04 0.81 -2.47
N VAL A 277 17.76 -0.28 -2.29
CA VAL A 277 17.30 -1.44 -1.54
C VAL A 277 17.60 -1.19 -0.07
N ASP A 278 16.61 -1.33 0.79
CA ASP A 278 16.82 -1.31 2.23
C ASP A 278 17.72 -2.48 2.63
N THR A 279 18.87 -2.18 3.20
CA THR A 279 19.92 -3.18 3.51
C THR A 279 19.53 -4.13 4.63
N THR A 280 18.56 -3.77 5.45
CA THR A 280 18.10 -4.58 6.59
C THR A 280 17.06 -5.60 6.16
N SER A 281 16.12 -5.19 5.31
CA SER A 281 14.99 -6.03 4.87
C SER A 281 15.16 -6.62 3.47
N GLY A 282 16.09 -6.10 2.64
CA GLY A 282 16.25 -6.48 1.24
C GLY A 282 15.08 -6.07 0.35
N GLN A 283 14.27 -5.11 0.79
CA GLN A 283 13.08 -4.65 0.09
C GLN A 283 13.32 -3.33 -0.65
N VAL A 284 12.55 -3.12 -1.70
CA VAL A 284 12.45 -1.86 -2.45
C VAL A 284 11.15 -1.19 -2.10
N SER A 285 11.20 0.09 -1.74
CA SER A 285 10.01 0.90 -1.48
C SER A 285 9.40 1.40 -2.79
N LEU A 286 8.09 1.27 -2.89
CA LEU A 286 7.29 1.74 -4.01
C LEU A 286 6.27 2.75 -3.50
N ARG A 287 6.02 3.79 -4.28
CA ARG A 287 5.02 4.81 -3.97
C ARG A 287 4.05 4.98 -5.13
N ALA A 288 2.77 5.00 -4.78
CA ALA A 288 1.72 5.30 -5.74
C ALA A 288 0.84 6.44 -5.23
N GLU A 289 0.22 7.16 -6.16
CA GLU A 289 -0.76 8.20 -5.88
C GLU A 289 -2.16 7.62 -6.08
N LEU A 290 -3.04 7.85 -5.10
CA LEU A 290 -4.41 7.35 -5.07
C LEU A 290 -5.38 8.51 -4.90
N PRO A 291 -6.31 8.76 -5.84
CA PRO A 291 -7.38 9.75 -5.67
C PRO A 291 -8.29 9.39 -4.51
N ASN A 292 -8.65 10.36 -3.67
CA ASN A 292 -9.53 10.18 -2.52
C ASN A 292 -10.55 11.33 -2.38
N PRO A 293 -11.39 11.58 -3.39
CA PRO A 293 -12.27 12.74 -3.40
C PRO A 293 -13.34 12.73 -2.31
N GLN A 294 -13.76 11.54 -1.88
CA GLN A 294 -14.77 11.37 -0.84
C GLN A 294 -14.19 11.35 0.59
N GLY A 295 -12.84 11.38 0.72
CA GLY A 295 -12.18 11.31 2.03
C GLY A 295 -12.42 10.00 2.80
N LEU A 296 -12.79 8.92 2.10
CA LEU A 296 -13.07 7.60 2.70
C LEU A 296 -11.81 6.98 3.31
N LEU A 297 -10.68 7.16 2.63
CA LEU A 297 -9.41 6.65 3.06
C LEU A 297 -8.70 7.68 3.94
N LEU A 298 -8.10 7.21 5.03
CA LEU A 298 -7.39 8.06 5.98
C LEU A 298 -5.89 7.76 5.97
N PRO A 299 -5.03 8.79 6.13
CA PRO A 299 -3.60 8.56 6.33
C PRO A 299 -3.35 7.63 7.52
N GLY A 300 -2.38 6.74 7.39
CA GLY A 300 -2.04 5.75 8.40
C GLY A 300 -2.77 4.42 8.28
N MET A 301 -3.85 4.31 7.49
CA MET A 301 -4.55 3.04 7.28
C MET A 301 -3.64 2.02 6.60
N TYR A 302 -3.75 0.77 7.05
CA TYR A 302 -3.17 -0.38 6.38
C TYR A 302 -4.05 -0.78 5.20
N VAL A 303 -3.42 -1.12 4.09
CA VAL A 303 -4.10 -1.55 2.86
C VAL A 303 -3.27 -2.62 2.15
N ARG A 304 -3.91 -3.40 1.30
CA ARG A 304 -3.24 -4.31 0.38
C ARG A 304 -3.28 -3.70 -1.02
N VAL A 305 -2.13 -3.62 -1.65
CA VAL A 305 -1.97 -3.07 -2.99
C VAL A 305 -1.90 -4.21 -3.98
N ARG A 306 -2.82 -4.26 -4.92
CA ARG A 306 -2.76 -5.14 -6.09
C ARG A 306 -2.10 -4.38 -7.22
N LEU A 307 -0.93 -4.82 -7.58
CA LEU A 307 -0.13 -4.23 -8.65
C LEU A 307 -0.19 -5.18 -9.86
N GLU A 308 -0.74 -4.68 -10.97
CA GLU A 308 -0.68 -5.35 -12.26
C GLU A 308 0.67 -5.03 -12.91
N GLN A 309 1.62 -5.95 -12.76
CA GLN A 309 3.01 -5.72 -13.19
C GLN A 309 3.25 -6.16 -14.62
N ALA A 310 2.57 -7.21 -15.07
CA ALA A 310 2.79 -7.82 -16.36
C ALA A 310 1.59 -8.63 -16.82
N GLN A 311 1.51 -8.90 -18.12
CA GLN A 311 0.60 -9.84 -18.72
C GLN A 311 1.39 -11.01 -19.30
N VAL A 312 0.92 -12.22 -19.06
CA VAL A 312 1.44 -13.44 -19.69
C VAL A 312 0.52 -13.77 -20.85
N ASP A 313 1.04 -13.68 -22.05
CA ASP A 313 0.34 -14.19 -23.21
C ASP A 313 0.54 -15.71 -23.24
N GLY A 314 -0.57 -16.45 -23.20
CA GLY A 314 -0.52 -17.91 -23.24
C GLY A 314 -0.56 -18.61 -21.89
N GLY A 315 -1.17 -17.99 -20.89
CA GLY A 315 -1.51 -18.65 -19.64
C GLY A 315 -2.83 -19.40 -19.71
N PHE A 316 -3.00 -20.37 -18.80
CA PHE A 316 -4.25 -21.12 -18.63
C PHE A 316 -4.79 -20.86 -17.23
N LEU A 317 -6.11 -20.74 -17.10
CA LEU A 317 -6.78 -20.69 -15.81
C LEU A 317 -7.37 -22.05 -15.45
N LEU A 318 -6.99 -22.59 -14.31
CA LEU A 318 -7.49 -23.85 -13.79
C LEU A 318 -8.08 -23.69 -12.40
N PRO A 319 -9.22 -24.33 -12.08
CA PRO A 319 -9.72 -24.40 -10.72
C PRO A 319 -8.65 -24.96 -9.77
N GLN A 320 -8.55 -24.44 -8.55
CA GLN A 320 -7.50 -24.83 -7.60
C GLN A 320 -7.46 -26.33 -7.32
N GLN A 321 -8.63 -26.98 -7.33
CA GLN A 321 -8.78 -28.42 -7.10
C GLN A 321 -8.23 -29.30 -8.25
N ALA A 322 -7.98 -28.74 -9.45
CA ALA A 322 -7.40 -29.46 -10.58
C ALA A 322 -5.88 -29.67 -10.44
N VAL A 323 -5.24 -28.93 -9.54
CA VAL A 323 -3.79 -28.96 -9.39
C VAL A 323 -3.40 -29.66 -8.09
N THR A 324 -2.59 -30.69 -8.21
CA THR A 324 -1.97 -31.39 -7.08
C THR A 324 -0.59 -30.80 -6.85
N ARG A 325 -0.38 -30.18 -5.69
CA ARG A 325 0.90 -29.60 -5.28
C ARG A 325 1.67 -30.58 -4.40
N THR A 326 2.86 -30.92 -4.82
CA THR A 326 3.79 -31.75 -4.05
C THR A 326 5.10 -31.00 -3.80
N ALA A 327 5.92 -31.49 -2.89
CA ALA A 327 7.25 -30.90 -2.63
C ALA A 327 8.18 -30.94 -3.85
N GLN A 328 7.93 -31.87 -4.80
CA GLN A 328 8.77 -32.08 -5.96
C GLN A 328 8.29 -31.31 -7.20
N ALA A 329 6.98 -31.23 -7.42
CA ALA A 329 6.40 -30.55 -8.58
C ALA A 329 4.89 -30.30 -8.42
N ASP A 330 4.41 -29.27 -9.09
CA ASP A 330 2.98 -29.04 -9.29
C ASP A 330 2.53 -29.89 -10.50
N THR A 331 1.49 -30.70 -10.34
CA THR A 331 1.00 -31.60 -11.40
C THR A 331 -0.49 -31.46 -11.62
N VAL A 332 -0.92 -31.70 -12.86
CA VAL A 332 -2.32 -31.80 -13.24
C VAL A 332 -2.55 -33.16 -13.93
N MET A 333 -3.77 -33.66 -13.88
CA MET A 333 -4.16 -34.87 -14.60
C MET A 333 -4.80 -34.48 -15.93
N VAL A 334 -4.14 -34.80 -17.03
CA VAL A 334 -4.63 -34.55 -18.41
C VAL A 334 -5.34 -35.77 -18.91
N VAL A 335 -6.54 -35.56 -19.44
CA VAL A 335 -7.36 -36.62 -20.07
C VAL A 335 -7.16 -36.55 -21.59
N ALA A 336 -6.61 -37.59 -22.14
CA ALA A 336 -6.42 -37.71 -23.58
C ALA A 336 -7.75 -38.10 -24.31
N PRO A 337 -7.86 -37.93 -25.64
CA PRO A 337 -9.08 -38.26 -26.38
C PRO A 337 -9.51 -39.71 -26.29
N ASP A 338 -8.58 -40.62 -26.00
CA ASP A 338 -8.80 -42.05 -25.76
C ASP A 338 -9.33 -42.37 -24.36
N GLY A 339 -9.51 -41.34 -23.51
CA GLY A 339 -9.94 -41.46 -22.12
C GLY A 339 -8.82 -41.82 -21.15
N MET A 340 -7.57 -41.94 -21.61
CA MET A 340 -6.43 -42.22 -20.73
C MET A 340 -6.04 -40.99 -19.94
N VAL A 341 -5.78 -41.15 -18.63
CA VAL A 341 -5.37 -40.08 -17.72
C VAL A 341 -3.88 -40.17 -17.47
N SER A 342 -3.17 -39.04 -17.65
CA SER A 342 -1.74 -38.98 -17.41
C SER A 342 -1.38 -37.76 -16.53
N PRO A 343 -0.49 -37.92 -15.51
CA PRO A 343 0.02 -36.82 -14.74
C PRO A 343 0.99 -36.02 -15.60
N ARG A 344 0.84 -34.68 -15.57
CA ARG A 344 1.71 -33.75 -16.29
C ARG A 344 2.22 -32.66 -15.36
N PRO A 345 3.54 -32.41 -15.30
CA PRO A 345 4.09 -31.31 -14.51
C PRO A 345 3.73 -29.97 -15.17
N VAL A 346 3.34 -28.99 -14.35
CA VAL A 346 2.96 -27.65 -14.78
C VAL A 346 3.71 -26.60 -13.97
N LYS A 347 3.87 -25.41 -14.56
CA LYS A 347 4.40 -24.24 -13.86
C LYS A 347 3.26 -23.34 -13.46
N ILE A 348 3.12 -23.09 -12.16
CA ILE A 348 2.12 -22.17 -11.62
C ILE A 348 2.73 -20.78 -11.48
N GLY A 349 2.01 -19.76 -11.96
CA GLY A 349 2.42 -18.34 -11.88
C GLY A 349 1.79 -17.56 -10.74
N GLY A 350 0.72 -18.10 -10.14
CA GLY A 350 0.00 -17.44 -9.04
C GLY A 350 -1.45 -17.89 -8.95
N ALA A 351 -2.18 -17.37 -7.96
CA ALA A 351 -3.61 -17.60 -7.79
C ALA A 351 -4.42 -16.37 -8.27
N ARG A 352 -5.57 -16.63 -8.90
CA ARG A 352 -6.56 -15.60 -9.25
C ARG A 352 -7.93 -16.04 -8.73
N GLY A 353 -8.34 -15.47 -7.61
CA GLY A 353 -9.55 -15.94 -6.93
C GLY A 353 -9.43 -17.43 -6.57
N ASN A 354 -10.38 -18.24 -7.04
CA ASN A 354 -10.40 -19.69 -6.81
C ASN A 354 -9.73 -20.49 -7.96
N GLN A 355 -8.85 -19.86 -8.74
CA GLN A 355 -8.16 -20.49 -9.89
C GLN A 355 -6.66 -20.28 -9.78
N TRP A 356 -5.90 -21.26 -10.31
CA TRP A 356 -4.45 -21.15 -10.54
C TRP A 356 -4.17 -20.66 -11.96
N VAL A 357 -3.20 -19.76 -12.07
CA VAL A 357 -2.63 -19.36 -13.37
C VAL A 357 -1.50 -20.32 -13.71
N VAL A 358 -1.67 -21.08 -14.78
CA VAL A 358 -0.66 -22.02 -15.28
C VAL A 358 0.09 -21.36 -16.44
N LEU A 359 1.41 -21.21 -16.30
CA LEU A 359 2.28 -20.54 -17.25
C LEU A 359 2.89 -21.48 -18.31
N GLY A 360 2.77 -22.77 -18.10
CA GLY A 360 3.31 -23.76 -19.03
C GLY A 360 3.10 -25.19 -18.58
N GLY A 361 3.29 -26.13 -19.51
CA GLY A 361 3.06 -27.55 -19.29
C GLY A 361 1.77 -28.10 -19.93
N LEU A 362 0.90 -27.20 -20.44
CA LEU A 362 -0.34 -27.53 -21.11
C LEU A 362 -0.37 -27.04 -22.56
N LYS A 363 -1.20 -27.64 -23.38
CA LYS A 363 -1.48 -27.18 -24.75
C LYS A 363 -2.92 -26.68 -24.83
N ASP A 364 -3.18 -25.81 -25.77
CA ASP A 364 -4.52 -25.29 -26.02
C ASP A 364 -5.49 -26.42 -26.42
N GLY A 365 -6.70 -26.42 -25.85
CA GLY A 365 -7.72 -27.43 -26.11
C GLY A 365 -7.56 -28.74 -25.32
N GLU A 366 -6.54 -28.91 -24.47
CA GLU A 366 -6.42 -30.12 -23.66
C GLU A 366 -7.48 -30.14 -22.54
N GLN A 367 -7.89 -31.34 -22.16
CA GLN A 367 -8.85 -31.58 -21.09
C GLN A 367 -8.10 -31.90 -19.80
N VAL A 368 -8.31 -31.06 -18.76
CA VAL A 368 -7.71 -31.26 -17.44
C VAL A 368 -8.79 -31.71 -16.47
N MET A 369 -8.50 -32.77 -15.75
CA MET A 369 -9.38 -33.33 -14.74
C MET A 369 -9.45 -32.45 -13.53
N VAL A 370 -10.66 -32.12 -13.10
CA VAL A 370 -10.94 -31.21 -11.95
C VAL A 370 -11.58 -31.96 -10.80
N ASP A 371 -12.41 -33.00 -11.12
CA ASP A 371 -13.14 -33.79 -10.13
C ASP A 371 -13.19 -35.25 -10.52
N GLY A 372 -13.44 -36.15 -9.54
CA GLY A 372 -13.56 -37.56 -9.74
C GLY A 372 -12.30 -38.39 -9.49
N PHE A 373 -11.25 -37.81 -8.87
CA PHE A 373 -10.00 -38.54 -8.53
C PHE A 373 -10.26 -39.81 -7.70
N GLN A 374 -11.23 -39.76 -6.80
CA GLN A 374 -11.60 -40.89 -5.94
C GLN A 374 -12.35 -42.02 -6.68
N LYS A 375 -12.90 -41.73 -7.84
CA LYS A 375 -13.64 -42.72 -8.64
C LYS A 375 -12.73 -43.59 -9.52
N MET A 376 -11.46 -43.21 -9.66
CA MET A 376 -10.46 -43.97 -10.41
C MET A 376 -9.87 -45.08 -9.53
N MET A 377 -10.46 -46.28 -9.56
CA MET A 377 -9.91 -47.45 -8.88
C MET A 377 -8.64 -48.00 -9.55
N ASN A 378 -8.44 -47.74 -10.83
CA ASN A 378 -7.25 -48.09 -11.59
C ASN A 378 -6.78 -46.89 -12.43
N PRO A 379 -5.56 -46.34 -12.14
CA PRO A 379 -5.02 -45.17 -12.88
C PRO A 379 -4.82 -45.40 -14.39
N LYS A 380 -4.83 -46.66 -14.85
CA LYS A 380 -4.64 -47.03 -16.24
C LYS A 380 -5.99 -47.37 -16.97
N ALA A 381 -7.12 -47.27 -16.29
CA ALA A 381 -8.42 -47.49 -16.92
C ALA A 381 -8.90 -46.23 -17.64
N PRO A 382 -9.55 -46.36 -18.82
CA PRO A 382 -10.11 -45.21 -19.52
C PRO A 382 -11.26 -44.61 -18.71
N VAL A 383 -11.32 -43.27 -18.67
CA VAL A 383 -12.36 -42.49 -17.99
C VAL A 383 -13.29 -41.85 -19.02
N LYS A 384 -14.51 -41.54 -18.60
CA LYS A 384 -15.45 -40.75 -19.40
C LYS A 384 -15.40 -39.30 -18.96
N ALA A 385 -14.88 -38.42 -19.81
CA ALA A 385 -14.83 -36.99 -19.57
C ALA A 385 -16.25 -36.39 -19.59
N VAL A 386 -16.60 -35.62 -18.55
CA VAL A 386 -17.85 -34.86 -18.45
C VAL A 386 -17.47 -33.41 -18.14
N PRO A 387 -18.06 -32.42 -18.85
CA PRO A 387 -17.77 -31.02 -18.55
C PRO A 387 -18.01 -30.68 -17.07
N TRP A 388 -17.00 -30.18 -16.39
CA TRP A 388 -17.11 -29.76 -14.98
C TRP A 388 -17.83 -28.40 -14.90
N LYS A 389 -18.80 -28.31 -14.01
CA LYS A 389 -19.46 -27.05 -13.65
C LYS A 389 -19.03 -26.68 -12.24
N ALA A 390 -18.64 -25.43 -12.04
CA ALA A 390 -18.34 -24.94 -10.71
C ALA A 390 -19.59 -25.09 -9.81
N PRO A 391 -19.45 -25.58 -8.58
CA PRO A 391 -20.58 -25.60 -7.65
C PRO A 391 -21.01 -24.16 -7.39
N ASP A 392 -22.32 -23.89 -7.52
CA ASP A 392 -22.91 -22.59 -7.20
C ASP A 392 -22.75 -22.32 -5.69
N VAL A 393 -21.80 -21.46 -5.35
CA VAL A 393 -21.52 -21.07 -3.94
C VAL A 393 -22.68 -20.29 -3.31
N THR A 394 -23.62 -19.84 -4.14
CA THR A 394 -24.81 -19.08 -3.69
C THR A 394 -25.85 -19.94 -2.97
N ALA A 395 -25.77 -21.26 -3.09
CA ALA A 395 -26.78 -22.18 -2.50
C ALA A 395 -26.44 -22.67 -1.08
N MET A 396 -25.27 -22.33 -0.51
CA MET A 396 -24.84 -22.80 0.82
C MET A 396 -25.02 -21.81 1.98
N VAL A 397 -25.63 -20.66 1.75
CA VAL A 397 -25.97 -19.73 2.83
C VAL A 397 -27.48 -19.71 3.03
N THR A 398 -28.03 -20.86 3.41
CA THR A 398 -29.34 -20.89 4.07
C THR A 398 -29.02 -20.99 5.58
N PRO A 399 -29.27 -19.97 6.38
CA PRO A 399 -29.16 -20.10 7.83
C PRO A 399 -30.22 -21.10 8.28
N ALA A 400 -29.79 -22.20 8.90
CA ALA A 400 -30.66 -23.11 9.60
C ALA A 400 -31.47 -22.29 10.63
N ALA A 401 -32.76 -22.13 10.39
CA ALA A 401 -33.67 -21.53 11.32
C ALA A 401 -33.64 -22.38 12.59
N SER A 402 -32.98 -21.88 13.63
CA SER A 402 -33.01 -22.39 14.97
C SER A 402 -34.45 -22.22 15.51
N SER A 403 -35.20 -23.31 15.57
CA SER A 403 -36.43 -23.40 16.31
C SER A 403 -36.12 -23.35 17.80
N ALA A 404 -36.07 -22.13 18.35
CA ALA A 404 -36.05 -21.92 19.78
C ALA A 404 -37.45 -22.15 20.33
N THR A 405 -37.68 -23.31 20.93
CA THR A 405 -38.82 -23.63 21.77
C THR A 405 -38.83 -22.67 22.97
N ALA A 406 -39.81 -21.82 23.03
CA ALA A 406 -40.06 -20.96 24.18
C ALA A 406 -40.44 -21.79 25.40
N ALA A 407 -39.55 -21.91 26.36
CA ALA A 407 -39.89 -22.39 27.72
C ALA A 407 -40.31 -21.19 28.55
N SER A 408 -41.59 -21.19 28.94
CA SER A 408 -42.22 -20.28 29.87
C SER A 408 -41.58 -20.40 31.26
N ALA A 409 -41.06 -19.31 31.81
CA ALA A 409 -40.64 -19.19 33.20
C ALA A 409 -41.79 -18.62 34.05
N PRO A 410 -42.00 -19.09 35.31
CA PRO A 410 -43.06 -18.59 36.17
C PRO A 410 -42.67 -17.27 36.85
N SER A 411 -43.67 -16.39 36.89
CA SER A 411 -43.69 -15.14 37.66
C SER A 411 -43.53 -15.39 39.17
N VAL A 412 -42.52 -14.76 39.78
CA VAL A 412 -42.43 -14.61 41.24
C VAL A 412 -42.69 -13.15 41.58
N ALA A 413 -43.80 -12.91 42.24
CA ALA A 413 -44.16 -11.67 42.89
C ALA A 413 -43.22 -11.39 44.08
N ALA A 414 -42.65 -10.21 44.15
CA ALA A 414 -41.94 -9.69 45.32
C ALA A 414 -42.75 -8.56 45.94
N SER A 415 -43.22 -8.79 47.14
CA SER A 415 -43.68 -7.76 48.08
C SER A 415 -42.50 -7.24 48.88
N ARG A 416 -42.38 -5.99 48.94
CA ARG A 416 -41.89 -4.97 49.88
C ARG A 416 -40.91 -4.00 49.31
#